data_ec6b464fcff9b9923c10a98028811b8b
#
_entry.id   ec6b464fcff9b9923c10a98028811b8b
#
_cell.length_a   1.000
_cell.length_b   1.000
_cell.length_c   1.000
_cell.angle_alpha   90.00
_cell.angle_beta   90.00
_cell.angle_gamma   90.00
#
_symmetry.space_group_name_H-M   'P 1'
#
loop_
_entity.id
_entity.type
_entity.pdbx_description
1 polymer ?
#
loop_
_entity_poly.entity_id
_entity_poly.type
_entity_poly.pdbx_seq_one_letter_code
_entity_poly.pdbx_strand_id
1 'polypeptide(L)'
;MATLGPIIHNPQLVEELEKRGVRIIDVPEEAESGETVVIRSHGVGQDVYDQLKKLCIPYADATCPFVAKIHRIAAKAVAEGKKVLIAGDPDHPEVVGIMGHASQNGIVVRNAEELQCSLEALKNSQNPACILVAQTTYHTSFWRD
;
A
#
# COMPACT_ATOMS: atom_id res chain seq x y z
N MET A 1 3.12 -13.40 18.49
CA MET A 1 3.34 -12.95 17.09
C MET A 1 2.06 -12.31 16.59
N ALA A 2 2.14 -11.16 15.96
CA ALA A 2 0.97 -10.46 15.42
C ALA A 2 1.13 -10.20 13.91
N THR A 3 0.01 -9.97 13.21
CA THR A 3 0.01 -9.50 11.81
C THR A 3 -0.63 -8.12 11.75
N LEU A 4 -0.05 -7.21 10.96
CA LEU A 4 -0.65 -5.90 10.67
C LEU A 4 -1.77 -6.06 9.65
N GLY A 5 -3.00 -6.13 10.17
CA GLY A 5 -4.18 -6.53 9.45
C GLY A 5 -4.17 -8.02 9.04
N PRO A 6 -5.24 -8.53 8.42
CA PRO A 6 -5.29 -9.90 7.92
C PRO A 6 -4.14 -10.18 6.95
N ILE A 7 -3.41 -11.27 7.18
CA ILE A 7 -2.18 -11.59 6.42
C ILE A 7 -2.43 -11.71 4.90
N ILE A 8 -3.62 -12.18 4.54
CA ILE A 8 -4.08 -12.39 3.16
C ILE A 8 -5.62 -12.40 3.12
N HIS A 9 -6.22 -12.17 1.95
CA HIS A 9 -7.66 -12.32 1.71
C HIS A 9 -8.10 -13.80 1.68
N ASN A 10 -7.89 -14.51 2.79
CA ASN A 10 -8.37 -15.87 2.96
C ASN A 10 -8.84 -16.05 4.42
N PRO A 11 -10.17 -15.90 4.68
CA PRO A 11 -10.71 -15.99 6.04
C PRO A 11 -10.39 -17.29 6.76
N GLN A 12 -10.34 -18.40 6.04
CA GLN A 12 -10.04 -19.72 6.61
C GLN A 12 -8.61 -19.78 7.14
N LEU A 13 -7.64 -19.26 6.39
CA LEU A 13 -6.25 -19.19 6.83
C LEU A 13 -6.09 -18.22 8.01
N VAL A 14 -6.77 -17.07 7.97
CA VAL A 14 -6.77 -16.10 9.07
C VAL A 14 -7.27 -16.75 10.35
N GLU A 15 -8.44 -17.43 10.33
CA GLU A 15 -9.00 -18.15 11.46
C GLU A 15 -8.06 -19.25 12.00
N GLU A 16 -7.38 -19.96 11.10
CA GLU A 16 -6.41 -20.98 11.51
C GLU A 16 -5.21 -20.38 12.24
N LEU A 17 -4.71 -19.24 11.77
CA LEU A 17 -3.61 -18.54 12.41
C LEU A 17 -4.00 -17.97 13.79
N GLU A 18 -5.21 -17.44 13.92
CA GLU A 18 -5.75 -16.98 15.21
C GLU A 18 -5.85 -18.12 16.21
N LYS A 19 -6.34 -19.32 15.78
CA LYS A 19 -6.36 -20.52 16.62
C LYS A 19 -4.97 -20.96 17.07
N ARG A 20 -3.93 -20.62 16.33
CA ARG A 20 -2.52 -20.88 16.68
C ARG A 20 -1.90 -19.75 17.52
N GLY A 21 -2.69 -18.76 17.92
CA GLY A 21 -2.25 -17.64 18.78
C GLY A 21 -1.60 -16.49 18.03
N VAL A 22 -1.80 -16.38 16.71
CA VAL A 22 -1.41 -15.18 15.95
C VAL A 22 -2.49 -14.14 16.12
N ARG A 23 -2.13 -12.96 16.63
CA ARG A 23 -3.05 -11.84 16.80
C ARG A 23 -3.10 -11.00 15.52
N ILE A 24 -4.25 -10.41 15.25
CA ILE A 24 -4.38 -9.35 14.24
C ILE A 24 -4.37 -8.01 14.98
N ILE A 25 -3.53 -7.10 14.53
CA ILE A 25 -3.41 -5.74 15.05
C ILE A 25 -3.58 -4.75 13.91
N ASP A 26 -4.08 -3.57 14.19
CA ASP A 26 -4.31 -2.53 13.18
C ASP A 26 -3.13 -1.56 13.08
N VAL A 27 -2.46 -1.30 14.19
CA VAL A 27 -1.32 -0.36 14.29
C VAL A 27 -0.15 -0.99 15.05
N PRO A 28 1.10 -0.57 14.77
CA PRO A 28 2.29 -1.11 15.44
C PRO A 28 2.27 -0.99 16.97
N GLU A 29 1.63 0.03 17.50
CA GLU A 29 1.53 0.31 18.94
C GLU A 29 0.77 -0.75 19.74
N GLU A 30 -0.04 -1.58 19.06
CA GLU A 30 -0.78 -2.69 19.68
C GLU A 30 0.08 -3.94 19.87
N ALA A 31 1.32 -3.95 19.36
CA ALA A 31 2.23 -5.06 19.54
C ALA A 31 2.67 -5.17 21.00
N GLU A 32 2.62 -6.39 21.54
CA GLU A 32 3.07 -6.68 22.89
C GLU A 32 4.61 -6.72 22.99
N SER A 33 5.13 -6.50 24.19
CA SER A 33 6.58 -6.51 24.43
C SER A 33 7.20 -7.84 24.01
N GLY A 34 8.21 -7.78 23.12
CA GLY A 34 8.89 -8.95 22.57
C GLY A 34 8.13 -9.67 21.44
N GLU A 35 6.99 -9.14 21.03
CA GLU A 35 6.21 -9.71 19.93
C GLU A 35 6.85 -9.33 18.58
N THR A 36 6.89 -10.31 17.66
CA THR A 36 7.28 -10.05 16.26
C THR A 36 6.03 -9.76 15.44
N VAL A 37 6.07 -8.65 14.69
CA VAL A 37 4.98 -8.24 13.80
C VAL A 37 5.25 -8.72 12.37
N VAL A 38 4.24 -9.28 11.72
CA VAL A 38 4.31 -9.69 10.31
C VAL A 38 3.53 -8.68 9.46
N ILE A 39 4.21 -8.10 8.48
CA ILE A 39 3.56 -7.22 7.50
C ILE A 39 2.84 -8.10 6.49
N ARG A 40 1.56 -7.82 6.28
CA ARG A 40 0.66 -8.56 5.38
C ARG A 40 1.10 -8.49 3.91
N SER A 41 0.55 -9.40 3.08
CA SER A 41 0.87 -9.51 1.64
C SER A 41 0.61 -8.24 0.81
N HIS A 42 -0.33 -7.40 1.24
CA HIS A 42 -0.66 -6.11 0.60
C HIS A 42 0.40 -5.03 0.86
N GLY A 43 1.33 -5.29 1.77
CA GLY A 43 2.28 -4.29 2.24
C GLY A 43 1.64 -3.21 3.09
N VAL A 44 2.45 -2.25 3.49
CA VAL A 44 2.06 -1.07 4.28
C VAL A 44 2.80 0.17 3.76
N GLY A 45 2.38 1.35 4.19
CA GLY A 45 3.06 2.60 3.86
C GLY A 45 4.43 2.73 4.54
N GLN A 46 5.25 3.66 4.06
CA GLN A 46 6.58 3.92 4.63
C GLN A 46 6.52 4.35 6.10
N ASP A 47 5.49 5.10 6.46
CA ASP A 47 5.23 5.56 7.83
C ASP A 47 5.13 4.41 8.84
N VAL A 48 4.52 3.29 8.45
CA VAL A 48 4.40 2.09 9.29
C VAL A 48 5.77 1.44 9.54
N TYR A 49 6.62 1.36 8.51
CA TYR A 49 8.00 0.89 8.67
C TYR A 49 8.79 1.79 9.63
N ASP A 50 8.60 3.09 9.53
CA ASP A 50 9.28 4.06 10.39
C ASP A 50 8.78 3.96 11.84
N GLN A 51 7.48 3.72 12.06
CA GLN A 51 6.90 3.45 13.37
C GLN A 51 7.47 2.15 13.99
N LEU A 52 7.50 1.04 13.25
CA LEU A 52 8.07 -0.23 13.72
C LEU A 52 9.53 -0.05 14.17
N LYS A 53 10.31 0.69 13.38
CA LYS A 53 11.71 1.00 13.73
C LYS A 53 11.81 1.89 14.97
N LYS A 54 11.00 2.96 15.05
CA LYS A 54 10.97 3.89 16.17
C LYS A 54 10.62 3.20 17.49
N LEU A 55 9.68 2.26 17.44
CA LEU A 55 9.25 1.47 18.59
C LEU A 55 10.15 0.26 18.88
N CYS A 56 11.20 0.05 18.08
CA CYS A 56 12.10 -1.11 18.18
C CYS A 56 11.34 -2.46 18.11
N ILE A 57 10.23 -2.53 17.36
CA ILE A 57 9.46 -3.74 17.20
C ILE A 57 10.11 -4.60 16.10
N PRO A 58 10.48 -5.87 16.41
CA PRO A 58 10.97 -6.77 15.37
C PRO A 58 9.83 -7.12 14.40
N TYR A 59 10.13 -7.10 13.10
CA TYR A 59 9.12 -7.44 12.10
C TYR A 59 9.66 -8.33 10.99
N ALA A 60 8.75 -9.10 10.39
CA ALA A 60 8.97 -9.86 9.16
C ALA A 60 8.07 -9.28 8.07
N ASP A 61 8.66 -9.01 6.90
CA ASP A 61 7.92 -8.44 5.78
C ASP A 61 7.45 -9.55 4.82
N ALA A 62 6.13 -9.81 4.83
CA ALA A 62 5.50 -10.77 3.92
C ALA A 62 4.82 -10.09 2.71
N THR A 63 5.18 -8.85 2.41
CA THR A 63 4.67 -8.12 1.24
C THR A 63 4.91 -8.92 -0.04
N CYS A 64 3.87 -9.11 -0.83
CA CYS A 64 3.97 -9.74 -2.14
C CYS A 64 5.04 -9.03 -3.01
N PRO A 65 5.97 -9.76 -3.66
CA PRO A 65 7.03 -9.16 -4.45
C PRO A 65 6.53 -8.22 -5.56
N PHE A 66 5.36 -8.47 -6.13
CA PHE A 66 4.72 -7.59 -7.12
C PHE A 66 4.28 -6.27 -6.48
N VAL A 67 3.67 -6.31 -5.31
CA VAL A 67 3.27 -5.13 -4.54
C VAL A 67 4.52 -4.35 -4.11
N ALA A 68 5.52 -5.01 -3.55
CA ALA A 68 6.78 -4.38 -3.17
C ALA A 68 7.49 -3.70 -4.35
N LYS A 69 7.34 -4.23 -5.57
CA LYS A 69 7.85 -3.59 -6.78
C LYS A 69 7.12 -2.27 -7.06
N ILE A 70 5.79 -2.25 -6.91
CA ILE A 70 4.98 -1.03 -7.11
C ILE A 70 5.35 0.02 -6.06
N HIS A 71 5.51 -0.35 -4.80
CA HIS A 71 5.96 0.55 -3.73
C HIS A 71 7.29 1.22 -4.08
N ARG A 72 8.28 0.45 -4.56
CA ARG A 72 9.58 1.00 -4.99
C ARG A 72 9.46 1.95 -6.19
N ILE A 73 8.59 1.63 -7.15
CA ILE A 73 8.32 2.50 -8.31
C ILE A 73 7.70 3.82 -7.85
N ALA A 74 6.70 3.77 -6.96
CA ALA A 74 6.05 4.95 -6.41
C ALA A 74 7.03 5.84 -5.64
N ALA A 75 7.81 5.26 -4.71
CA ALA A 75 8.82 5.98 -3.94
C ALA A 75 9.89 6.62 -4.84
N LYS A 76 10.35 5.90 -5.88
CA LYS A 76 11.31 6.44 -6.86
C LYS A 76 10.74 7.62 -7.64
N ALA A 77 9.49 7.52 -8.10
CA ALA A 77 8.83 8.61 -8.81
C ALA A 77 8.71 9.87 -7.96
N VAL A 78 8.38 9.71 -6.68
CA VAL A 78 8.34 10.83 -5.72
C VAL A 78 9.72 11.47 -5.54
N ALA A 79 10.78 10.65 -5.40
CA ALA A 79 12.15 11.16 -5.29
C ALA A 79 12.60 11.92 -6.56
N GLU A 80 12.03 11.58 -7.72
CA GLU A 80 12.23 12.30 -8.99
C GLU A 80 11.29 13.50 -9.16
N GLY A 81 10.49 13.85 -8.15
CA GLY A 81 9.55 14.97 -8.17
C GLY A 81 8.29 14.72 -9.00
N LYS A 82 7.99 13.49 -9.38
CA LYS A 82 6.82 13.13 -10.17
C LYS A 82 5.57 12.92 -9.33
N LYS A 83 4.40 13.09 -9.93
CA LYS A 83 3.13 12.63 -9.37
C LYS A 83 2.93 11.13 -9.65
N VAL A 84 2.24 10.46 -8.73
CA VAL A 84 1.91 9.02 -8.82
C VAL A 84 0.41 8.89 -8.92
N LEU A 85 -0.10 8.57 -10.10
CA LEU A 85 -1.49 8.20 -10.30
C LEU A 85 -1.64 6.72 -9.97
N ILE A 86 -2.62 6.38 -9.14
CA ILE A 86 -2.83 5.02 -8.62
C ILE A 86 -4.23 4.56 -9.04
N ALA A 87 -4.30 3.67 -10.02
CA ALA A 87 -5.56 3.06 -10.43
C ALA A 87 -5.96 1.97 -9.42
N GLY A 88 -7.05 2.19 -8.69
CA GLY A 88 -7.49 1.25 -7.66
C GLY A 88 -8.62 1.78 -6.80
N ASP A 89 -9.03 0.94 -5.86
CA ASP A 89 -9.97 1.30 -4.81
C ASP A 89 -9.23 2.00 -3.67
N PRO A 90 -9.57 3.26 -3.32
CA PRO A 90 -8.87 4.02 -2.27
C PRO A 90 -8.88 3.34 -0.90
N ASP A 91 -9.89 2.52 -0.62
CA ASP A 91 -10.04 1.83 0.67
C ASP A 91 -9.33 0.46 0.68
N HIS A 92 -8.84 0.00 -0.47
CA HIS A 92 -8.14 -1.28 -0.55
C HIS A 92 -6.75 -1.20 0.10
N PRO A 93 -6.37 -2.18 0.97
CA PRO A 93 -5.09 -2.16 1.70
C PRO A 93 -3.84 -1.98 0.84
N GLU A 94 -3.84 -2.53 -0.38
CA GLU A 94 -2.73 -2.36 -1.32
C GLU A 94 -2.61 -0.89 -1.79
N VAL A 95 -3.74 -0.24 -2.10
CA VAL A 95 -3.76 1.17 -2.53
C VAL A 95 -3.33 2.09 -1.38
N VAL A 96 -3.80 1.81 -0.17
CA VAL A 96 -3.36 2.53 1.05
C VAL A 96 -1.84 2.40 1.22
N GLY A 97 -1.27 1.20 1.03
CA GLY A 97 0.17 0.96 1.07
C GLY A 97 0.91 1.77 0.00
N ILE A 98 0.45 1.74 -1.26
CA ILE A 98 1.05 2.52 -2.36
C ILE A 98 0.99 4.03 -2.06
N MET A 99 -0.15 4.53 -1.55
CA MET A 99 -0.30 5.93 -1.15
C MET A 99 0.69 6.32 -0.06
N GLY A 100 0.96 5.45 0.92
CA GLY A 100 1.97 5.69 1.95
C GLY A 100 3.38 5.86 1.38
N HIS A 101 3.71 5.23 0.24
CA HIS A 101 4.97 5.43 -0.48
C HIS A 101 4.95 6.62 -1.45
N ALA A 102 3.77 7.00 -1.93
CA ALA A 102 3.58 8.16 -2.80
C ALA A 102 3.42 9.47 -2.02
N SER A 103 3.04 9.41 -0.75
CA SER A 103 2.82 10.56 0.13
C SER A 103 1.91 11.61 -0.54
N GLN A 104 2.19 12.88 -0.37
CA GLN A 104 1.45 14.00 -0.98
C GLN A 104 1.50 14.05 -2.52
N ASN A 105 2.29 13.18 -3.16
CA ASN A 105 2.38 13.10 -4.62
C ASN A 105 1.46 12.03 -5.21
N GLY A 106 0.79 11.23 -4.37
CA GLY A 106 -0.17 10.21 -4.79
C GLY A 106 -1.54 10.80 -5.13
N ILE A 107 -2.17 10.27 -6.16
CA ILE A 107 -3.55 10.58 -6.57
C ILE A 107 -4.20 9.25 -6.94
N VAL A 108 -5.24 8.85 -6.20
CA VAL A 108 -5.99 7.63 -6.53
C VAL A 108 -7.03 7.97 -7.60
N VAL A 109 -7.16 7.10 -8.60
CA VAL A 109 -8.14 7.19 -9.68
C VAL A 109 -8.91 5.87 -9.80
N ARG A 110 -10.23 5.94 -9.77
CA ARG A 110 -11.12 4.77 -9.76
C ARG A 110 -11.66 4.39 -11.13
N ASN A 111 -11.53 5.27 -12.10
CA ASN A 111 -12.06 5.10 -13.46
C ASN A 111 -11.33 5.99 -14.46
N ALA A 112 -11.62 5.80 -15.74
CA ALA A 112 -11.01 6.55 -16.83
C ALA A 112 -11.30 8.06 -16.77
N GLU A 113 -12.48 8.44 -16.31
CA GLU A 113 -12.89 9.86 -16.20
C GLU A 113 -12.04 10.58 -15.13
N GLU A 114 -11.85 9.96 -13.96
CA GLU A 114 -11.00 10.50 -12.89
C GLU A 114 -9.53 10.58 -13.35
N LEU A 115 -9.06 9.59 -14.12
CA LEU A 115 -7.74 9.60 -14.70
C LEU A 115 -7.57 10.78 -15.66
N GLN A 116 -8.53 10.98 -16.57
CA GLN A 116 -8.49 12.07 -17.53
C GLN A 116 -8.49 13.43 -16.84
N CYS A 117 -9.39 13.65 -15.87
CA CYS A 117 -9.42 14.87 -15.07
C CYS A 117 -8.09 15.14 -14.37
N SER A 118 -7.49 14.10 -13.78
CA SER A 118 -6.19 14.23 -13.10
C SER A 118 -5.07 14.58 -14.07
N LEU A 119 -5.04 14.00 -15.26
CA LEU A 119 -4.06 14.30 -16.29
C LEU A 119 -4.21 15.73 -16.83
N GLU A 120 -5.43 16.23 -17.01
CA GLU A 120 -5.70 17.61 -17.42
C GLU A 120 -5.25 18.61 -16.35
N ALA A 121 -5.52 18.33 -15.07
CA ALA A 121 -5.06 19.14 -13.97
C ALA A 121 -3.52 19.19 -13.90
N LEU A 122 -2.85 18.05 -14.12
CA LEU A 122 -1.39 17.97 -14.14
C LEU A 122 -0.77 18.73 -15.30
N LYS A 123 -1.36 18.70 -16.51
CA LYS A 123 -0.86 19.47 -17.66
C LYS A 123 -0.79 20.97 -17.37
N ASN A 124 -1.71 21.48 -16.55
CA ASN A 124 -1.79 22.89 -16.15
C ASN A 124 -0.95 23.21 -14.91
N SER A 125 -0.27 22.23 -14.33
CA SER A 125 0.57 22.41 -13.15
C SER A 125 2.01 22.77 -13.51
N GLN A 126 2.77 23.24 -12.54
CA GLN A 126 4.20 23.54 -12.71
C GLN A 126 5.06 22.28 -12.95
N ASN A 127 4.56 21.11 -12.55
CA ASN A 127 5.26 19.84 -12.75
C ASN A 127 4.30 18.78 -13.31
N PRO A 128 4.18 18.67 -14.64
CA PRO A 128 3.27 17.74 -15.31
C PRO A 128 3.77 16.29 -15.35
N ALA A 129 5.00 16.02 -14.85
CA ALA A 129 5.55 14.66 -14.90
C ALA A 129 4.81 13.74 -13.91
N CYS A 130 4.30 12.64 -14.44
CA CYS A 130 3.60 11.64 -13.63
C CYS A 130 3.92 10.22 -14.11
N ILE A 131 3.64 9.25 -13.24
CA ILE A 131 3.56 7.82 -13.58
C ILE A 131 2.17 7.31 -13.23
N LEU A 132 1.76 6.23 -13.86
CA LEU A 132 0.55 5.48 -13.52
C LEU A 132 0.96 4.09 -13.03
N VAL A 133 0.46 3.73 -11.86
CA VAL A 133 0.54 2.37 -11.28
C VAL A 133 -0.85 1.87 -10.97
N ALA A 134 -1.01 0.57 -10.80
CA ALA A 134 -2.31 -0.01 -10.50
C ALA A 134 -2.23 -1.00 -9.35
N GLN A 135 -3.33 -1.11 -8.62
CA GLN A 135 -3.60 -2.22 -7.72
C GLN A 135 -3.52 -3.53 -8.50
N THR A 136 -2.79 -4.53 -7.98
CA THR A 136 -2.52 -5.79 -8.70
C THR A 136 -3.77 -6.60 -9.02
N THR A 137 -4.84 -6.42 -8.25
CA THR A 137 -6.13 -7.11 -8.41
C THR A 137 -7.21 -6.22 -9.05
N TYR A 138 -6.83 -5.07 -9.61
CA TYR A 138 -7.79 -4.14 -10.20
C TYR A 138 -8.35 -4.66 -11.52
N HIS A 139 -9.63 -4.36 -11.79
CA HIS A 139 -10.36 -4.89 -12.96
C HIS A 139 -9.71 -4.50 -14.29
N THR A 140 -9.57 -5.49 -15.19
CA THR A 140 -9.01 -5.28 -16.55
C THR A 140 -9.85 -4.38 -17.44
N SER A 141 -11.16 -4.18 -17.13
CA SER A 141 -12.01 -3.23 -17.82
C SER A 141 -11.50 -1.79 -17.77
N PHE A 142 -10.86 -1.41 -16.67
CA PHE A 142 -10.23 -0.08 -16.53
C PHE A 142 -9.19 0.21 -17.64
N TRP A 143 -8.57 -0.82 -18.19
CA TRP A 143 -7.48 -0.69 -19.16
C TRP A 143 -7.93 -0.80 -20.62
N ARG A 144 -9.22 -1.04 -20.87
CA ARG A 144 -9.75 -1.30 -22.21
C ARG A 144 -10.52 -0.13 -22.82
N ASP A 145 -10.87 0.85 -22.01
CA ASP A 145 -11.54 2.09 -22.38
C ASP A 145 -10.52 3.25 -22.47
#